data_8dd14592d63c46f3d2fa86edc104714c
#
_entry.id   8dd14592d63c46f3d2fa86edc104714c
#
_cell.length_a   1.000
_cell.length_b   1.000
_cell.length_c   1.000
_cell.angle_alpha   90.00
_cell.angle_beta   90.00
_cell.angle_gamma   90.00
#
_symmetry.space_group_name_H-M   'P 1'
#
loop_
_entity.id
_entity.type
_entity.pdbx_description
1 polymer ?
#
loop_
_entity_poly.entity_id
_entity_poly.type
_entity_poly.pdbx_seq_one_letter_code
_entity_poly.pdbx_strand_id
1 'polypeptide(L)'
;MEQFFKVKEHGSTVKIEVMAGITTFMAMAYILMVNAGMFANLEGVSYNAVYIATALSAVIGTFLMAFLANLASGMGLNAFFVYTACFTFGLSYANALVLVLLDGIVFTILTVTGIRARLFSAIPDCVRKAIPAGIGLFIAFLGLQNAGIVVNDPSTCVNLASFNVLNGNATWAAIMPRLVTIAAVIIIAVMTYKKVKGSVLWGILGGTVLYYVLGITVPGFYNGFTENLSFNPFSAFGAWANESFLKVFTDGFNFSGYLANHSTADLVLIIATTALAFCMVDMFDTLGTLYGACSRGDMLDKDGNVPNFEKAMLSDAIATCAGAICGTSTVTTFVESSSGVAEGGRTGLSAFTTGVLFFIAMFLSPVAALIPSSATAAALIYVGVLMMGGVTKIDWNDISVAVPSFLTIAFMAFTYNISYGIAFGMISYIFIMLFTGRAKEIKAFAWLIAVLFTLMFFLTH
;
A
#
# COMPACT_ATOMS: atom_id res chain seq x y z
N MET A 1 30.04 4.53 -10.70
CA MET A 1 28.96 3.63 -10.25
C MET A 1 29.51 2.46 -9.44
N GLU A 2 30.39 1.62 -10.01
CA GLU A 2 30.91 0.42 -9.32
C GLU A 2 31.65 0.74 -8.01
N GLN A 3 32.53 1.74 -8.02
CA GLN A 3 33.27 2.20 -6.84
C GLN A 3 32.36 2.94 -5.86
N PHE A 4 31.43 3.75 -6.35
CA PHE A 4 30.52 4.54 -5.52
C PHE A 4 29.61 3.67 -4.66
N PHE A 5 29.01 2.63 -5.24
CA PHE A 5 28.15 1.68 -4.51
C PHE A 5 28.93 0.49 -3.92
N LYS A 6 30.27 0.48 -4.00
CA LYS A 6 31.14 -0.56 -3.43
C LYS A 6 30.72 -1.98 -3.87
N VAL A 7 30.32 -2.13 -5.13
CA VAL A 7 29.71 -3.36 -5.66
C VAL A 7 30.59 -4.58 -5.41
N LYS A 8 31.91 -4.46 -5.65
CA LYS A 8 32.87 -5.57 -5.44
C LYS A 8 33.06 -5.91 -3.96
N GLU A 9 33.00 -4.93 -3.07
CA GLU A 9 33.15 -5.14 -1.62
C GLU A 9 32.01 -6.01 -1.08
N HIS A 10 30.81 -5.88 -1.68
CA HIS A 10 29.63 -6.69 -1.35
C HIS A 10 29.51 -7.99 -2.15
N GLY A 11 30.56 -8.42 -2.85
CA GLY A 11 30.59 -9.68 -3.60
C GLY A 11 29.66 -9.75 -4.81
N SER A 12 29.23 -8.59 -5.36
CA SER A 12 28.34 -8.50 -6.51
C SER A 12 29.07 -7.96 -7.76
N THR A 13 28.35 -7.85 -8.86
CA THR A 13 28.81 -7.27 -10.12
C THR A 13 27.79 -6.25 -10.63
N VAL A 14 28.25 -5.26 -11.42
CA VAL A 14 27.32 -4.26 -12.02
C VAL A 14 26.20 -4.93 -12.81
N LYS A 15 26.49 -6.03 -13.52
CA LYS A 15 25.47 -6.78 -14.28
C LYS A 15 24.41 -7.39 -13.36
N ILE A 16 24.81 -8.01 -12.27
CA ILE A 16 23.89 -8.60 -11.29
C ILE A 16 23.03 -7.49 -10.66
N GLU A 17 23.63 -6.38 -10.24
CA GLU A 17 22.91 -5.25 -9.62
C GLU A 17 21.88 -4.63 -10.58
N VAL A 18 22.25 -4.41 -11.84
CA VAL A 18 21.31 -3.88 -12.85
C VAL A 18 20.17 -4.87 -13.11
N MET A 19 20.46 -6.16 -13.24
CA MET A 19 19.43 -7.19 -13.41
C MET A 19 18.51 -7.30 -12.19
N ALA A 20 19.06 -7.20 -10.99
CA ALA A 20 18.30 -7.17 -9.74
C ALA A 20 17.37 -5.93 -9.69
N GLY A 21 17.87 -4.76 -10.10
CA GLY A 21 17.06 -3.54 -10.19
C GLY A 21 15.92 -3.64 -11.20
N ILE A 22 16.17 -4.22 -12.38
CA ILE A 22 15.13 -4.49 -13.38
C ILE A 22 14.08 -5.46 -12.81
N THR A 23 14.51 -6.52 -12.14
CA THR A 23 13.59 -7.51 -11.53
C THR A 23 12.73 -6.86 -10.44
N THR A 24 13.32 -6.02 -9.59
CA THR A 24 12.59 -5.24 -8.58
C THR A 24 11.56 -4.32 -9.24
N PHE A 25 11.97 -3.53 -10.24
CA PHE A 25 11.05 -2.66 -10.97
C PHE A 25 9.87 -3.43 -11.58
N MET A 26 10.12 -4.56 -12.25
CA MET A 26 9.06 -5.40 -12.82
C MET A 26 8.09 -5.94 -11.76
N ALA A 27 8.58 -6.21 -10.56
CA ALA A 27 7.75 -6.65 -9.45
C ALA A 27 6.91 -5.51 -8.86
N MET A 28 7.41 -4.26 -8.90
CA MET A 28 6.80 -3.08 -8.27
C MET A 28 5.98 -2.20 -9.24
N ALA A 29 6.23 -2.27 -10.54
CA ALA A 29 5.68 -1.32 -11.53
C ALA A 29 4.15 -1.25 -11.55
N TYR A 30 3.46 -2.33 -11.11
CA TYR A 30 2.01 -2.37 -11.02
C TYR A 30 1.43 -1.27 -10.11
N ILE A 31 2.20 -0.81 -9.12
CA ILE A 31 1.73 0.19 -8.14
C ILE A 31 1.40 1.53 -8.80
N LEU A 32 2.06 1.88 -9.89
CA LEU A 32 1.78 3.11 -10.63
C LEU A 32 0.33 3.14 -11.12
N MET A 33 -0.14 2.02 -11.66
CA MET A 33 -1.48 1.86 -12.20
C MET A 33 -2.52 1.65 -11.11
N VAL A 34 -2.21 0.82 -10.13
CA VAL A 34 -3.11 0.51 -9.00
C VAL A 34 -3.36 1.75 -8.17
N ASN A 35 -2.30 2.50 -7.82
CA ASN A 35 -2.43 3.71 -7.02
C ASN A 35 -3.22 4.79 -7.78
N ALA A 36 -2.85 5.07 -9.02
CA ALA A 36 -3.57 6.03 -9.86
C ALA A 36 -5.05 5.65 -10.02
N GLY A 37 -5.36 4.37 -10.21
CA GLY A 37 -6.74 3.88 -10.31
C GLY A 37 -7.55 4.03 -9.02
N MET A 38 -6.93 3.82 -7.84
CA MET A 38 -7.60 4.04 -6.56
C MET A 38 -7.92 5.52 -6.31
N PHE A 39 -6.94 6.39 -6.54
CA PHE A 39 -7.09 7.83 -6.31
C PHE A 39 -8.03 8.51 -7.33
N ALA A 40 -8.16 7.97 -8.53
CA ALA A 40 -9.10 8.48 -9.53
C ALA A 40 -10.58 8.40 -9.10
N ASN A 41 -10.88 7.69 -8.01
CA ASN A 41 -12.22 7.68 -7.40
C ASN A 41 -12.46 8.91 -6.50
N LEU A 42 -11.43 9.72 -6.22
CA LEU A 42 -11.54 10.93 -5.39
C LEU A 42 -11.86 12.14 -6.26
N GLU A 43 -12.61 13.08 -5.70
CA GLU A 43 -12.88 14.35 -6.35
C GLU A 43 -11.63 15.24 -6.41
N GLY A 44 -11.46 15.96 -7.51
CA GLY A 44 -10.41 16.98 -7.68
C GLY A 44 -9.03 16.42 -8.05
N VAL A 45 -8.91 15.12 -8.33
CA VAL A 45 -7.64 14.52 -8.79
C VAL A 45 -7.89 13.48 -9.88
N SER A 46 -7.08 13.51 -10.93
CA SER A 46 -7.18 12.59 -12.06
C SER A 46 -6.19 11.43 -11.96
N TYR A 47 -6.50 10.35 -12.69
CA TYR A 47 -5.59 9.20 -12.85
C TYR A 47 -4.18 9.64 -13.25
N ASN A 48 -4.07 10.52 -14.25
CA ASN A 48 -2.80 10.98 -14.78
C ASN A 48 -1.99 11.79 -13.75
N ALA A 49 -2.66 12.63 -12.97
CA ALA A 49 -2.03 13.41 -11.93
C ALA A 49 -1.37 12.52 -10.87
N VAL A 50 -2.12 11.52 -10.38
CA VAL A 50 -1.61 10.59 -9.35
C VAL A 50 -0.59 9.61 -9.93
N TYR A 51 -0.71 9.21 -11.19
CA TYR A 51 0.29 8.36 -11.84
C TYR A 51 1.68 9.02 -11.80
N ILE A 52 1.77 10.30 -12.18
CA ILE A 52 3.02 11.07 -12.11
C ILE A 52 3.47 11.29 -10.67
N ALA A 53 2.54 11.66 -9.75
CA ALA A 53 2.83 11.82 -8.33
C ALA A 53 3.44 10.55 -7.74
N THR A 54 2.86 9.39 -8.04
CA THR A 54 3.30 8.08 -7.58
C THR A 54 4.68 7.73 -8.13
N ALA A 55 4.89 7.90 -9.44
CA ALA A 55 6.16 7.59 -10.09
C ALA A 55 7.29 8.48 -9.56
N LEU A 56 7.04 9.80 -9.44
CA LEU A 56 8.04 10.75 -8.94
C LEU A 56 8.39 10.46 -7.47
N SER A 57 7.40 10.18 -6.64
CA SER A 57 7.61 9.84 -5.24
C SER A 57 8.38 8.53 -5.08
N ALA A 58 8.08 7.51 -5.91
CA ALA A 58 8.83 6.27 -5.96
C ALA A 58 10.29 6.50 -6.40
N VAL A 59 10.53 7.41 -7.36
CA VAL A 59 11.90 7.83 -7.77
C VAL A 59 12.65 8.43 -6.59
N ILE A 60 12.04 9.41 -5.91
CA ILE A 60 12.66 10.11 -4.77
C ILE A 60 12.97 9.11 -3.66
N GLY A 61 11.98 8.33 -3.23
CA GLY A 61 12.15 7.33 -2.16
C GLY A 61 13.19 6.27 -2.51
N THR A 62 13.15 5.74 -3.73
CA THR A 62 14.10 4.72 -4.18
C THR A 62 15.53 5.27 -4.27
N PHE A 63 15.73 6.51 -4.71
CA PHE A 63 17.06 7.12 -4.72
C PHE A 63 17.58 7.39 -3.30
N LEU A 64 16.74 7.87 -2.39
CA LEU A 64 17.12 8.02 -0.98
C LEU A 64 17.56 6.67 -0.40
N MET A 65 16.79 5.63 -0.64
CA MET A 65 17.11 4.27 -0.19
C MET A 65 18.36 3.69 -0.87
N ALA A 66 18.59 3.98 -2.14
CA ALA A 66 19.79 3.54 -2.87
C ALA A 66 21.08 4.04 -2.21
N PHE A 67 21.05 5.28 -1.68
CA PHE A 67 22.22 5.89 -1.04
C PHE A 67 22.32 5.54 0.45
N LEU A 68 21.23 5.21 1.13
CA LEU A 68 21.19 5.07 2.57
C LEU A 68 21.06 3.61 3.05
N ALA A 69 20.36 2.74 2.30
CA ALA A 69 19.97 1.42 2.79
C ALA A 69 19.94 0.27 1.76
N ASN A 70 20.31 0.52 0.52
CA ASN A 70 20.46 -0.51 -0.54
C ASN A 70 19.17 -1.25 -0.94
N LEU A 71 17.98 -0.69 -0.71
CA LEU A 71 16.68 -1.24 -1.10
C LEU A 71 15.87 -0.25 -1.93
N ALA A 72 14.76 -0.69 -2.53
CA ALA A 72 13.86 0.19 -3.28
C ALA A 72 12.62 0.52 -2.46
N SER A 73 12.16 1.78 -2.56
CA SER A 73 10.92 2.26 -1.96
C SER A 73 9.78 2.26 -2.98
N GLY A 74 8.56 2.04 -2.51
CA GLY A 74 7.33 2.12 -3.27
C GLY A 74 6.25 2.86 -2.50
N MET A 75 4.96 2.55 -2.76
CA MET A 75 3.83 3.18 -2.09
C MET A 75 3.29 2.27 -0.98
N GLY A 76 3.13 2.81 0.24
CA GLY A 76 2.64 2.05 1.39
C GLY A 76 1.11 2.06 1.53
N LEU A 77 0.56 3.10 2.14
CA LEU A 77 -0.81 3.13 2.67
C LEU A 77 -1.84 3.75 1.72
N ASN A 78 -1.78 3.44 0.42
CA ASN A 78 -2.68 4.01 -0.60
C ASN A 78 -4.16 3.76 -0.31
N ALA A 79 -4.50 2.51 0.00
CA ALA A 79 -5.86 2.13 0.30
C ALA A 79 -6.36 2.80 1.60
N PHE A 80 -5.53 2.94 2.61
CA PHE A 80 -5.86 3.66 3.83
C PHE A 80 -6.12 5.15 3.57
N PHE A 81 -5.31 5.78 2.72
CA PHE A 81 -5.52 7.16 2.29
C PHE A 81 -6.88 7.34 1.63
N VAL A 82 -7.17 6.56 0.59
CA VAL A 82 -8.39 6.74 -0.22
C VAL A 82 -9.63 6.32 0.57
N TYR A 83 -9.63 5.11 1.09
CA TYR A 83 -10.86 4.52 1.63
C TYR A 83 -11.11 4.90 3.09
N THR A 84 -10.06 5.02 3.91
CA THR A 84 -10.23 5.40 5.32
C THR A 84 -10.23 6.92 5.49
N ALA A 85 -9.18 7.62 5.06
CA ALA A 85 -9.09 9.05 5.32
C ALA A 85 -10.10 9.86 4.48
N CYS A 86 -10.26 9.56 3.19
CA CYS A 86 -11.16 10.31 2.34
C CYS A 86 -12.62 9.81 2.43
N PHE A 87 -12.88 8.51 2.16
CA PHE A 87 -14.26 8.04 2.11
C PHE A 87 -14.88 7.81 3.49
N THR A 88 -14.18 7.20 4.44
CA THR A 88 -14.77 6.92 5.77
C THR A 88 -14.82 8.18 6.63
N PHE A 89 -13.74 8.95 6.69
CA PHE A 89 -13.71 10.17 7.53
C PHE A 89 -14.17 11.44 6.81
N GLY A 90 -14.45 11.39 5.52
CA GLY A 90 -14.96 12.52 4.75
C GLY A 90 -13.95 13.64 4.53
N LEU A 91 -12.65 13.37 4.63
CA LEU A 91 -11.61 14.34 4.34
C LEU A 91 -11.45 14.52 2.83
N SER A 92 -11.21 15.75 2.38
CA SER A 92 -10.86 15.97 0.98
C SER A 92 -9.49 15.34 0.64
N TYR A 93 -9.23 15.11 -0.64
CA TYR A 93 -7.92 14.64 -1.10
C TYR A 93 -6.77 15.50 -0.54
N ALA A 94 -6.90 16.83 -0.61
CA ALA A 94 -5.89 17.74 -0.11
C ALA A 94 -5.71 17.66 1.42
N ASN A 95 -6.82 17.53 2.18
CA ASN A 95 -6.75 17.35 3.64
C ASN A 95 -6.07 16.04 4.02
N ALA A 96 -6.32 14.96 3.28
CA ALA A 96 -5.66 13.67 3.52
C ALA A 96 -4.14 13.72 3.23
N LEU A 97 -3.69 14.55 2.28
CA LEU A 97 -2.25 14.80 2.07
C LEU A 97 -1.57 15.43 3.30
N VAL A 98 -2.31 16.25 4.06
CA VAL A 98 -1.76 16.81 5.33
C VAL A 98 -1.52 15.69 6.34
N LEU A 99 -2.38 14.69 6.40
CA LEU A 99 -2.17 13.53 7.28
C LEU A 99 -0.90 12.77 6.91
N VAL A 100 -0.63 12.56 5.61
CA VAL A 100 0.59 11.93 5.12
C VAL A 100 1.82 12.78 5.43
N LEU A 101 1.72 14.11 5.27
CA LEU A 101 2.80 15.02 5.63
C LEU A 101 3.10 14.98 7.13
N LEU A 102 2.06 15.00 7.96
CA LEU A 102 2.19 14.88 9.42
C LEU A 102 2.80 13.53 9.80
N ASP A 103 2.39 12.44 9.16
CA ASP A 103 2.99 11.13 9.35
C ASP A 103 4.50 11.15 9.06
N GLY A 104 4.91 11.63 7.89
CA GLY A 104 6.33 11.74 7.54
C GLY A 104 7.13 12.60 8.51
N ILE A 105 6.57 13.73 8.98
CA ILE A 105 7.21 14.61 9.98
C ILE A 105 7.33 13.89 11.34
N VAL A 106 6.24 13.31 11.83
CA VAL A 106 6.23 12.58 13.11
C VAL A 106 7.20 11.41 13.04
N PHE A 107 7.19 10.65 11.94
CA PHE A 107 8.07 9.53 11.72
C PHE A 107 9.55 9.96 11.66
N THR A 108 9.87 11.10 11.04
CA THR A 108 11.20 11.69 11.05
C THR A 108 11.64 12.03 12.48
N ILE A 109 10.79 12.71 13.25
CA ILE A 109 11.07 13.07 14.64
C ILE A 109 11.30 11.83 15.51
N LEU A 110 10.42 10.83 15.38
CA LEU A 110 10.53 9.58 16.14
C LEU A 110 11.78 8.78 15.79
N THR A 111 12.22 8.83 14.52
CA THR A 111 13.46 8.18 14.08
C THR A 111 14.70 8.89 14.65
N VAL A 112 14.77 10.22 14.54
CA VAL A 112 15.91 11.01 15.01
C VAL A 112 16.04 10.98 16.55
N THR A 113 14.90 10.95 17.27
CA THR A 113 14.89 10.94 18.74
C THR A 113 15.05 9.54 19.35
N GLY A 114 14.99 8.47 18.56
CA GLY A 114 15.07 7.09 19.05
C GLY A 114 13.84 6.63 19.87
N ILE A 115 12.81 7.46 20.03
CA ILE A 115 11.57 7.13 20.75
C ILE A 115 10.82 6.00 20.08
N ARG A 116 11.02 5.82 18.79
CA ARG A 116 10.37 4.82 17.94
C ARG A 116 10.50 3.39 18.46
N ALA A 117 11.66 2.99 18.98
CA ALA A 117 11.85 1.66 19.57
C ALA A 117 10.90 1.41 20.76
N ARG A 118 10.57 2.45 21.53
CA ARG A 118 9.61 2.39 22.64
C ARG A 118 8.18 2.24 22.15
N LEU A 119 7.78 2.99 21.11
CA LEU A 119 6.46 2.88 20.47
C LEU A 119 6.25 1.48 19.85
N PHE A 120 7.24 1.00 19.10
CA PHE A 120 7.22 -0.34 18.54
C PHE A 120 7.02 -1.40 19.60
N SER A 121 7.76 -1.28 20.72
CA SER A 121 7.65 -2.25 21.82
C SER A 121 6.32 -2.15 22.57
N ALA A 122 5.56 -1.06 22.44
CA ALA A 122 4.28 -0.87 23.13
C ALA A 122 3.15 -1.70 22.54
N ILE A 123 3.21 -1.94 21.23
CA ILE A 123 2.17 -2.72 20.55
C ILE A 123 2.38 -4.22 20.84
N PRO A 124 1.32 -4.93 21.24
CA PRO A 124 1.39 -6.37 21.49
C PRO A 124 1.84 -7.13 20.23
N ASP A 125 2.65 -8.18 20.42
CA ASP A 125 3.15 -9.02 19.33
C ASP A 125 2.04 -9.61 18.46
N CYS A 126 0.91 -10.00 19.11
CA CYS A 126 -0.25 -10.54 18.42
C CYS A 126 -0.84 -9.54 17.42
N VAL A 127 -1.00 -8.27 17.81
CA VAL A 127 -1.51 -7.20 16.93
C VAL A 127 -0.50 -6.91 15.82
N ARG A 128 0.80 -6.78 16.15
CA ARG A 128 1.85 -6.55 15.16
C ARG A 128 1.90 -7.61 14.05
N LYS A 129 1.79 -8.89 14.42
CA LYS A 129 1.77 -10.00 13.47
C LYS A 129 0.49 -10.05 12.65
N ALA A 130 -0.64 -9.55 13.20
CA ALA A 130 -1.93 -9.52 12.54
C ALA A 130 -2.08 -8.37 11.53
N ILE A 131 -1.40 -7.22 11.76
CA ILE A 131 -1.51 -6.03 10.89
C ILE A 131 -1.28 -6.35 9.41
N PRO A 132 -0.18 -6.98 8.99
CA PRO A 132 0.04 -7.28 7.57
C PRO A 132 -1.06 -8.15 6.97
N ALA A 133 -1.53 -9.14 7.72
CA ALA A 133 -2.60 -10.02 7.26
C ALA A 133 -3.94 -9.28 7.15
N GLY A 134 -4.25 -8.40 8.09
CA GLY A 134 -5.44 -7.55 8.05
C GLY A 134 -5.43 -6.59 6.85
N ILE A 135 -4.30 -5.93 6.59
CA ILE A 135 -4.10 -5.09 5.41
C ILE A 135 -4.23 -5.93 4.14
N GLY A 136 -3.64 -7.13 4.11
CA GLY A 136 -3.73 -8.03 2.97
C GLY A 136 -5.17 -8.44 2.65
N LEU A 137 -5.96 -8.81 3.67
CA LEU A 137 -7.37 -9.13 3.51
C LEU A 137 -8.18 -7.91 3.04
N PHE A 138 -7.92 -6.74 3.59
CA PHE A 138 -8.54 -5.47 3.20
C PHE A 138 -8.26 -5.13 1.72
N ILE A 139 -6.99 -5.22 1.29
CA ILE A 139 -6.61 -4.95 -0.11
C ILE A 139 -7.21 -5.99 -1.07
N ALA A 140 -7.25 -7.28 -0.68
CA ALA A 140 -7.90 -8.31 -1.48
C ALA A 140 -9.41 -8.06 -1.62
N PHE A 141 -10.07 -7.65 -0.55
CA PHE A 141 -11.49 -7.31 -0.56
C PHE A 141 -11.78 -6.12 -1.48
N LEU A 142 -10.95 -5.07 -1.41
CA LEU A 142 -11.00 -3.96 -2.36
C LEU A 142 -10.82 -4.42 -3.82
N GLY A 143 -9.87 -5.31 -4.07
CA GLY A 143 -9.67 -5.88 -5.39
C GLY A 143 -10.90 -6.62 -5.90
N LEU A 144 -11.55 -7.41 -5.06
CA LEU A 144 -12.78 -8.13 -5.41
C LEU A 144 -13.96 -7.18 -5.71
N GLN A 145 -14.04 -6.06 -5.01
CA GLN A 145 -15.09 -5.05 -5.26
C GLN A 145 -14.78 -4.21 -6.50
N ASN A 146 -13.53 -3.77 -6.70
CA ASN A 146 -13.12 -3.06 -7.91
C ASN A 146 -13.31 -3.89 -9.19
N ALA A 147 -13.18 -5.22 -9.06
CA ALA A 147 -13.51 -6.17 -10.13
C ALA A 147 -15.02 -6.35 -10.33
N GLY A 148 -15.86 -5.84 -9.43
CA GLY A 148 -17.29 -6.06 -9.42
C GLY A 148 -17.68 -7.52 -9.14
N ILE A 149 -16.78 -8.33 -8.54
CA ILE A 149 -17.05 -9.71 -8.14
C ILE A 149 -17.86 -9.74 -6.85
N VAL A 150 -17.44 -8.95 -5.87
CA VAL A 150 -18.18 -8.70 -4.65
C VAL A 150 -18.93 -7.38 -4.80
N VAL A 151 -20.23 -7.41 -4.57
CA VAL A 151 -21.12 -6.25 -4.72
C VAL A 151 -21.90 -6.00 -3.44
N ASN A 152 -22.42 -4.78 -3.31
CA ASN A 152 -23.23 -4.39 -2.17
C ASN A 152 -24.57 -5.13 -2.18
N ASP A 153 -25.03 -5.56 -1.00
CA ASP A 153 -26.31 -6.25 -0.83
C ASP A 153 -27.00 -5.73 0.44
N PRO A 154 -28.26 -5.25 0.32
CA PRO A 154 -28.95 -4.66 1.46
C PRO A 154 -29.21 -5.63 2.62
N SER A 155 -29.24 -6.93 2.38
CA SER A 155 -29.56 -7.95 3.38
C SER A 155 -28.34 -8.54 4.09
N THR A 156 -27.22 -8.67 3.36
CA THR A 156 -25.98 -9.31 3.85
C THR A 156 -24.76 -8.39 3.83
N CYS A 157 -24.96 -7.11 3.54
CA CYS A 157 -23.94 -6.09 3.30
C CYS A 157 -23.14 -6.32 2.01
N VAL A 158 -22.72 -7.56 1.73
CA VAL A 158 -21.99 -7.93 0.51
C VAL A 158 -22.48 -9.28 -0.02
N ASN A 159 -22.44 -9.42 -1.33
CA ASN A 159 -22.83 -10.65 -2.02
C ASN A 159 -21.96 -10.89 -3.26
N LEU A 160 -22.00 -12.11 -3.79
CA LEU A 160 -21.40 -12.42 -5.09
C LEU A 160 -22.24 -11.80 -6.20
N ALA A 161 -21.61 -11.08 -7.10
CA ALA A 161 -22.29 -10.55 -8.27
C ALA A 161 -22.85 -11.66 -9.15
N SER A 162 -24.00 -11.42 -9.77
CA SER A 162 -24.62 -12.42 -10.66
C SER A 162 -23.76 -12.68 -11.90
N PHE A 163 -23.57 -13.95 -12.21
CA PHE A 163 -22.98 -14.44 -13.47
C PHE A 163 -24.05 -15.06 -14.39
N ASN A 164 -25.32 -14.93 -14.04
CA ASN A 164 -26.41 -15.58 -14.74
C ASN A 164 -26.90 -14.70 -15.90
N VAL A 165 -26.34 -14.93 -17.08
CA VAL A 165 -26.74 -14.29 -18.33
C VAL A 165 -28.04 -14.90 -18.87
N LEU A 166 -28.25 -16.21 -18.66
CA LEU A 166 -29.36 -16.96 -19.26
C LEU A 166 -30.73 -16.49 -18.77
N ASN A 167 -30.81 -16.09 -17.50
CA ASN A 167 -32.06 -15.59 -16.90
C ASN A 167 -32.15 -14.06 -16.92
N GLY A 168 -31.23 -13.35 -17.61
CA GLY A 168 -31.25 -11.91 -17.74
C GLY A 168 -30.79 -11.12 -16.48
N ASN A 169 -30.28 -11.81 -15.45
CA ASN A 169 -29.81 -11.19 -14.21
C ASN A 169 -28.43 -10.53 -14.35
N ALA A 170 -27.71 -10.79 -15.43
CA ALA A 170 -26.45 -10.15 -15.77
C ALA A 170 -26.28 -10.02 -17.28
N THR A 171 -25.50 -9.02 -17.70
CA THR A 171 -25.13 -8.82 -19.11
C THR A 171 -23.69 -9.30 -19.34
N TRP A 172 -23.35 -9.66 -20.56
CA TRP A 172 -21.97 -10.00 -20.94
C TRP A 172 -21.01 -8.86 -20.66
N ALA A 173 -21.43 -7.61 -20.87
CA ALA A 173 -20.64 -6.42 -20.56
C ALA A 173 -20.26 -6.33 -19.08
N ALA A 174 -21.12 -6.79 -18.17
CA ALA A 174 -20.83 -6.81 -16.74
C ALA A 174 -20.00 -8.02 -16.30
N ILE A 175 -20.11 -9.16 -17.01
CA ILE A 175 -19.42 -10.39 -16.63
C ILE A 175 -17.99 -10.44 -17.17
N MET A 176 -17.73 -9.93 -18.37
CA MET A 176 -16.41 -10.01 -18.99
C MET A 176 -15.29 -9.39 -18.13
N PRO A 177 -15.42 -8.19 -17.55
CA PRO A 177 -14.40 -7.63 -16.65
C PRO A 177 -14.12 -8.54 -15.45
N ARG A 178 -15.15 -9.20 -14.88
CA ARG A 178 -15.02 -10.14 -13.75
C ARG A 178 -14.21 -11.37 -14.14
N LEU A 179 -14.51 -11.94 -15.32
CA LEU A 179 -13.76 -13.09 -15.86
C LEU A 179 -12.31 -12.72 -16.17
N VAL A 180 -12.06 -11.52 -16.70
CA VAL A 180 -10.72 -11.01 -16.93
C VAL A 180 -9.94 -10.93 -15.61
N THR A 181 -10.54 -10.41 -14.54
CA THR A 181 -9.89 -10.37 -13.22
C THR A 181 -9.54 -11.77 -12.73
N ILE A 182 -10.46 -12.71 -12.77
CA ILE A 182 -10.23 -14.10 -12.35
C ILE A 182 -9.10 -14.73 -13.18
N ALA A 183 -9.14 -14.57 -14.50
CA ALA A 183 -8.10 -15.08 -15.40
C ALA A 183 -6.74 -14.43 -15.09
N ALA A 184 -6.68 -13.12 -14.86
CA ALA A 184 -5.46 -12.41 -14.52
C ALA A 184 -4.87 -12.88 -13.19
N VAL A 185 -5.70 -13.11 -12.15
CA VAL A 185 -5.25 -13.70 -10.87
C VAL A 185 -4.62 -15.08 -11.10
N ILE A 186 -5.27 -15.93 -11.89
CA ILE A 186 -4.76 -17.27 -12.21
C ILE A 186 -3.43 -17.17 -12.98
N ILE A 187 -3.34 -16.26 -13.96
CA ILE A 187 -2.10 -16.02 -14.72
C ILE A 187 -0.97 -15.62 -13.75
N ILE A 188 -1.21 -14.64 -12.87
CA ILE A 188 -0.24 -14.20 -11.87
C ILE A 188 0.21 -15.39 -11.00
N ALA A 189 -0.73 -16.16 -10.47
CA ALA A 189 -0.44 -17.30 -9.60
C ALA A 189 0.40 -18.37 -10.32
N VAL A 190 0.04 -18.74 -11.54
CA VAL A 190 0.77 -19.73 -12.36
C VAL A 190 2.17 -19.22 -12.70
N MET A 191 2.31 -17.95 -13.10
CA MET A 191 3.62 -17.35 -13.41
C MET A 191 4.51 -17.27 -12.17
N THR A 192 3.94 -16.93 -11.02
CA THR A 192 4.67 -16.93 -9.74
C THR A 192 5.11 -18.34 -9.35
N TYR A 193 4.24 -19.34 -9.48
CA TYR A 193 4.61 -20.74 -9.25
C TYR A 193 5.76 -21.19 -10.16
N LYS A 194 5.75 -20.76 -11.40
CA LYS A 194 6.84 -21.01 -12.36
C LYS A 194 8.07 -20.11 -12.15
N LYS A 195 8.10 -19.30 -11.10
CA LYS A 195 9.18 -18.35 -10.78
C LYS A 195 9.49 -17.35 -11.90
N VAL A 196 8.48 -16.95 -12.67
CA VAL A 196 8.63 -15.93 -13.71
C VAL A 196 8.79 -14.57 -13.05
N LYS A 197 9.86 -13.85 -13.40
CA LYS A 197 10.13 -12.51 -12.88
C LYS A 197 9.07 -11.52 -13.33
N GLY A 198 8.60 -10.68 -12.41
CA GLY A 198 7.55 -9.69 -12.70
C GLY A 198 6.19 -10.31 -13.00
N SER A 199 5.85 -11.47 -12.40
CA SER A 199 4.60 -12.19 -12.63
C SER A 199 3.35 -11.31 -12.49
N VAL A 200 3.34 -10.38 -11.54
CA VAL A 200 2.21 -9.44 -11.33
C VAL A 200 2.06 -8.51 -12.53
N LEU A 201 3.15 -7.90 -13.01
CA LEU A 201 3.12 -7.03 -14.18
C LEU A 201 2.66 -7.80 -15.43
N TRP A 202 3.22 -8.98 -15.67
CA TRP A 202 2.82 -9.81 -16.80
C TRP A 202 1.35 -10.25 -16.70
N GLY A 203 0.86 -10.51 -15.49
CA GLY A 203 -0.56 -10.84 -15.28
C GLY A 203 -1.49 -9.68 -15.58
N ILE A 204 -1.12 -8.45 -15.18
CA ILE A 204 -1.86 -7.23 -15.54
C ILE A 204 -1.87 -7.04 -17.06
N LEU A 205 -0.71 -7.13 -17.71
CA LEU A 205 -0.61 -6.98 -19.16
C LEU A 205 -1.40 -8.07 -19.88
N GLY A 206 -1.30 -9.33 -19.45
CA GLY A 206 -2.07 -10.45 -19.99
C GLY A 206 -3.59 -10.26 -19.80
N GLY A 207 -4.01 -9.81 -18.63
CA GLY A 207 -5.38 -9.44 -18.33
C GLY A 207 -5.87 -8.28 -19.21
N THR A 208 -5.03 -7.28 -19.44
CA THR A 208 -5.32 -6.14 -20.32
C THR A 208 -5.53 -6.61 -21.77
N VAL A 209 -4.61 -7.42 -22.30
CA VAL A 209 -4.76 -8.01 -23.63
C VAL A 209 -6.04 -8.81 -23.73
N LEU A 210 -6.32 -9.66 -22.74
CA LEU A 210 -7.56 -10.46 -22.71
C LEU A 210 -8.80 -9.56 -22.70
N TYR A 211 -8.80 -8.49 -21.92
CA TYR A 211 -9.89 -7.52 -21.85
C TYR A 211 -10.21 -6.92 -23.22
N TYR A 212 -9.20 -6.45 -23.95
CA TYR A 212 -9.40 -5.85 -25.26
C TYR A 212 -9.76 -6.87 -26.33
N VAL A 213 -9.20 -8.08 -26.29
CA VAL A 213 -9.60 -9.18 -27.21
C VAL A 213 -11.06 -9.53 -27.00
N LEU A 214 -11.52 -9.67 -25.77
CA LEU A 214 -12.92 -9.92 -25.45
C LEU A 214 -13.82 -8.76 -25.90
N GLY A 215 -13.37 -7.52 -25.76
CA GLY A 215 -14.10 -6.33 -26.21
C GLY A 215 -14.34 -6.27 -27.72
N ILE A 216 -13.48 -6.92 -28.51
CA ILE A 216 -13.64 -7.03 -29.97
C ILE A 216 -14.50 -8.25 -30.34
N THR A 217 -14.35 -9.37 -29.62
CA THR A 217 -14.93 -10.66 -29.97
C THR A 217 -16.31 -10.90 -29.37
N VAL A 218 -16.63 -10.30 -28.22
CA VAL A 218 -17.89 -10.52 -27.50
C VAL A 218 -18.91 -9.43 -27.85
N PRO A 219 -20.06 -9.77 -28.45
CA PRO A 219 -21.08 -8.77 -28.77
C PRO A 219 -21.61 -8.05 -27.56
N GLY A 220 -21.74 -6.72 -27.67
CA GLY A 220 -22.22 -5.85 -26.57
C GLY A 220 -21.19 -5.50 -25.50
N PHE A 221 -19.96 -6.00 -25.63
CA PHE A 221 -18.86 -5.63 -24.77
C PHE A 221 -17.84 -4.77 -25.52
N TYR A 222 -18.07 -3.45 -25.57
CA TYR A 222 -17.13 -2.49 -26.12
C TYR A 222 -16.36 -1.79 -25.00
N ASN A 223 -15.07 -1.63 -25.15
CA ASN A 223 -14.15 -1.16 -24.11
C ASN A 223 -13.46 0.19 -24.38
N GLY A 224 -13.87 0.89 -25.44
CA GLY A 224 -13.38 2.24 -25.73
C GLY A 224 -11.87 2.36 -26.00
N PHE A 225 -11.23 1.31 -26.53
CA PHE A 225 -9.79 1.30 -26.76
C PHE A 225 -9.29 2.48 -27.59
N THR A 226 -9.97 2.79 -28.68
CA THR A 226 -9.59 3.88 -29.61
C THR A 226 -9.83 5.27 -29.03
N GLU A 227 -10.77 5.41 -28.11
CA GLU A 227 -11.13 6.69 -27.46
C GLU A 227 -10.13 7.09 -26.38
N ASN A 228 -9.53 6.10 -25.71
CA ASN A 228 -8.57 6.31 -24.62
C ASN A 228 -7.12 6.35 -25.09
N LEU A 229 -6.88 6.13 -26.39
CA LEU A 229 -5.53 6.10 -26.91
C LEU A 229 -4.95 7.53 -27.04
N SER A 230 -3.97 7.85 -26.23
CA SER A 230 -3.21 9.10 -26.30
C SER A 230 -1.72 8.78 -26.36
N PHE A 231 -1.01 9.42 -27.28
CA PHE A 231 0.44 9.23 -27.45
C PHE A 231 1.27 10.41 -26.93
N ASN A 232 0.66 11.35 -26.23
CA ASN A 232 1.40 12.46 -25.66
C ASN A 232 1.98 12.09 -24.26
N PRO A 233 3.29 11.77 -24.16
CA PRO A 233 3.91 11.36 -22.91
C PRO A 233 3.99 12.49 -21.86
N PHE A 234 3.76 13.74 -22.28
CA PHE A 234 3.82 14.91 -21.41
C PHE A 234 2.44 15.37 -20.91
N SER A 235 1.35 14.82 -21.43
CA SER A 235 -0.01 15.24 -21.05
C SER A 235 -0.30 15.11 -19.55
N ALA A 236 0.22 14.06 -18.93
CA ALA A 236 0.02 13.78 -17.51
C ALA A 236 0.74 14.77 -16.57
N PHE A 237 1.85 15.39 -17.02
CA PHE A 237 2.60 16.35 -16.19
C PHE A 237 1.83 17.64 -15.93
N GLY A 238 1.03 18.09 -16.92
CA GLY A 238 0.14 19.24 -16.74
C GLY A 238 -0.96 18.98 -15.70
N ALA A 239 -1.57 17.80 -15.76
CA ALA A 239 -2.55 17.38 -14.75
C ALA A 239 -1.90 17.29 -13.35
N TRP A 240 -0.74 16.65 -13.24
CA TRP A 240 -0.01 16.56 -11.98
C TRP A 240 0.33 17.92 -11.36
N ALA A 241 0.84 18.86 -12.16
CA ALA A 241 1.21 20.19 -11.68
C ALA A 241 0.00 20.99 -11.14
N ASN A 242 -1.18 20.79 -11.73
CA ASN A 242 -2.38 21.53 -11.36
C ASN A 242 -3.22 20.87 -10.26
N GLU A 243 -3.26 19.53 -10.23
CA GLU A 243 -4.18 18.77 -9.40
C GLU A 243 -3.55 18.13 -8.18
N SER A 244 -2.22 17.88 -8.20
CA SER A 244 -1.53 17.10 -7.16
C SER A 244 -0.35 17.83 -6.52
N PHE A 245 0.51 18.43 -7.34
CA PHE A 245 1.74 19.05 -6.83
C PHE A 245 1.46 20.21 -5.89
N LEU A 246 2.07 20.18 -4.71
CA LEU A 246 1.92 21.17 -3.64
C LEU A 246 0.49 21.35 -3.09
N LYS A 247 -0.48 20.52 -3.49
CA LYS A 247 -1.86 20.61 -2.99
C LYS A 247 -1.97 20.50 -1.48
N VAL A 248 -1.04 19.80 -0.85
CA VAL A 248 -0.92 19.74 0.62
C VAL A 248 -0.78 21.14 1.25
N PHE A 249 -0.11 22.09 0.57
CA PHE A 249 0.11 23.46 1.09
C PHE A 249 -0.94 24.46 0.60
N THR A 250 -1.43 24.31 -0.63
CA THR A 250 -2.40 25.27 -1.20
C THR A 250 -3.80 25.06 -0.66
N ASP A 251 -4.25 23.81 -0.60
CA ASP A 251 -5.63 23.44 -0.26
C ASP A 251 -5.74 22.56 0.98
N GLY A 252 -4.63 21.88 1.36
CA GLY A 252 -4.64 20.84 2.38
C GLY A 252 -5.00 21.31 3.78
N PHE A 253 -4.59 22.50 4.17
CA PHE A 253 -4.92 23.07 5.49
C PHE A 253 -6.28 23.74 5.56
N ASN A 254 -7.05 23.76 4.47
CA ASN A 254 -8.41 24.24 4.46
C ASN A 254 -9.39 23.12 4.82
N PHE A 255 -9.75 23.02 6.08
CA PHE A 255 -10.73 22.06 6.60
C PHE A 255 -12.17 22.59 6.64
N SER A 256 -12.47 23.70 5.98
CA SER A 256 -13.81 24.30 6.03
C SER A 256 -14.91 23.35 5.56
N GLY A 257 -14.64 22.53 4.53
CA GLY A 257 -15.60 21.53 4.05
C GLY A 257 -15.93 20.46 5.10
N TYR A 258 -14.93 19.98 5.83
CA TYR A 258 -15.12 19.04 6.93
C TYR A 258 -15.86 19.69 8.11
N LEU A 259 -15.44 20.89 8.51
CA LEU A 259 -16.00 21.64 9.65
C LEU A 259 -17.44 22.14 9.42
N ALA A 260 -17.94 22.11 8.19
CA ALA A 260 -19.33 22.42 7.90
C ALA A 260 -20.31 21.43 8.55
N ASN A 261 -19.89 20.18 8.75
CA ASN A 261 -20.71 19.09 9.28
C ASN A 261 -20.18 18.50 10.61
N HIS A 262 -18.98 18.87 11.04
CA HIS A 262 -18.29 18.28 12.20
C HIS A 262 -17.70 19.37 13.10
N SER A 263 -17.46 19.03 14.37
CA SER A 263 -16.84 19.94 15.32
C SER A 263 -15.30 20.02 15.13
N THR A 264 -14.70 21.09 15.66
CA THR A 264 -13.24 21.22 15.70
C THR A 264 -12.61 20.13 16.57
N ALA A 265 -13.30 19.67 17.62
CA ALA A 265 -12.82 18.58 18.47
C ALA A 265 -12.75 17.26 17.69
N ASP A 266 -13.76 16.97 16.87
CA ASP A 266 -13.77 15.78 16.00
C ASP A 266 -12.63 15.83 15.00
N LEU A 267 -12.38 17.00 14.38
CA LEU A 267 -11.28 17.18 13.44
C LEU A 267 -9.92 16.89 14.11
N VAL A 268 -9.66 17.47 15.28
CA VAL A 268 -8.40 17.26 16.00
C VAL A 268 -8.22 15.79 16.37
N LEU A 269 -9.29 15.13 16.81
CA LEU A 269 -9.24 13.72 17.19
C LEU A 269 -9.01 12.82 15.99
N ILE A 270 -9.69 13.04 14.86
CA ILE A 270 -9.46 12.30 13.61
C ILE A 270 -8.04 12.50 13.11
N ILE A 271 -7.53 13.74 13.08
CA ILE A 271 -6.15 14.00 12.67
C ILE A 271 -5.18 13.23 13.57
N ALA A 272 -5.33 13.31 14.88
CA ALA A 272 -4.43 12.68 15.83
C ALA A 272 -4.44 11.15 15.72
N THR A 273 -5.63 10.54 15.68
CA THR A 273 -5.77 9.06 15.60
C THR A 273 -5.37 8.52 14.24
N THR A 274 -5.71 9.22 13.17
CA THR A 274 -5.37 8.80 11.80
C THR A 274 -3.87 8.96 11.54
N ALA A 275 -3.26 10.08 11.95
CA ALA A 275 -1.79 10.25 11.87
C ALA A 275 -1.04 9.20 12.71
N LEU A 276 -1.56 8.88 13.90
CA LEU A 276 -0.99 7.78 14.70
C LEU A 276 -1.11 6.43 13.99
N ALA A 277 -2.26 6.14 13.38
CA ALA A 277 -2.46 4.90 12.63
C ALA A 277 -1.57 4.82 11.40
N PHE A 278 -1.44 5.92 10.62
CA PHE A 278 -0.48 6.01 9.52
C PHE A 278 0.93 5.69 10.00
N CYS A 279 1.41 6.40 11.02
CA CYS A 279 2.75 6.23 11.56
C CYS A 279 3.01 4.80 12.07
N MET A 280 2.02 4.19 12.73
CA MET A 280 2.15 2.81 13.21
C MET A 280 2.24 1.81 12.07
N VAL A 281 1.34 1.91 11.10
CA VAL A 281 1.29 0.97 9.97
C VAL A 281 2.52 1.14 9.08
N ASP A 282 2.90 2.38 8.76
CA ASP A 282 4.09 2.71 7.97
C ASP A 282 5.37 2.14 8.62
N MET A 283 5.50 2.33 9.94
CA MET A 283 6.60 1.78 10.71
C MET A 283 6.67 0.24 10.66
N PHE A 284 5.52 -0.45 10.76
CA PHE A 284 5.52 -1.92 10.73
C PHE A 284 5.74 -2.48 9.34
N ASP A 285 5.22 -1.83 8.33
CA ASP A 285 5.42 -2.21 6.94
C ASP A 285 6.91 -2.12 6.58
N THR A 286 7.54 -0.98 6.86
CA THR A 286 8.98 -0.78 6.64
C THR A 286 9.82 -1.79 7.42
N LEU A 287 9.53 -2.02 8.71
CA LEU A 287 10.27 -2.99 9.53
C LEU A 287 10.17 -4.40 8.98
N GLY A 288 8.94 -4.83 8.66
CA GLY A 288 8.67 -6.16 8.14
C GLY A 288 9.39 -6.39 6.80
N THR A 289 9.35 -5.38 5.95
CA THR A 289 9.96 -5.41 4.61
C THR A 289 11.47 -5.41 4.66
N LEU A 290 12.07 -4.51 5.45
CA LEU A 290 13.53 -4.44 5.62
C LEU A 290 14.09 -5.76 6.15
N TYR A 291 13.49 -6.28 7.22
CA TYR A 291 13.92 -7.55 7.81
C TYR A 291 13.72 -8.71 6.83
N GLY A 292 12.56 -8.76 6.17
CA GLY A 292 12.24 -9.80 5.20
C GLY A 292 13.18 -9.81 4.00
N ALA A 293 13.50 -8.64 3.44
CA ALA A 293 14.42 -8.52 2.31
C ALA A 293 15.87 -8.84 2.71
N CYS A 294 16.36 -8.26 3.82
CA CYS A 294 17.72 -8.51 4.30
C CYS A 294 17.96 -9.96 4.72
N SER A 295 16.96 -10.60 5.36
CA SER A 295 17.03 -12.03 5.72
C SER A 295 17.14 -12.94 4.50
N ARG A 296 16.40 -12.65 3.43
CA ARG A 296 16.48 -13.43 2.17
C ARG A 296 17.80 -13.27 1.44
N GLY A 297 18.46 -12.12 1.64
CA GLY A 297 19.71 -11.80 0.97
C GLY A 297 20.96 -12.13 1.77
N ASP A 298 20.84 -12.74 2.93
CA ASP A 298 21.96 -12.91 3.87
C ASP A 298 22.68 -11.59 4.15
N MET A 299 21.88 -10.48 4.21
CA MET A 299 22.37 -9.13 4.42
C MET A 299 22.26 -8.69 5.89
N LEU A 300 21.73 -9.54 6.78
CA LEU A 300 21.70 -9.26 8.21
C LEU A 300 23.13 -9.24 8.79
N ASP A 301 23.34 -8.41 9.79
CA ASP A 301 24.62 -8.39 10.53
C ASP A 301 24.79 -9.66 11.39
N LYS A 302 25.94 -9.78 12.08
CA LYS A 302 26.26 -10.94 12.91
C LYS A 302 25.29 -11.15 14.08
N ASP A 303 24.62 -10.08 14.49
CA ASP A 303 23.65 -10.07 15.58
C ASP A 303 22.21 -10.27 15.07
N GLY A 304 22.02 -10.47 13.76
CA GLY A 304 20.74 -10.66 13.10
C GLY A 304 19.94 -9.37 12.87
N ASN A 305 20.58 -8.20 12.93
CA ASN A 305 19.94 -6.93 12.68
C ASN A 305 20.09 -6.49 11.22
N VAL A 306 19.18 -5.61 10.78
CA VAL A 306 19.25 -4.98 9.46
C VAL A 306 20.35 -3.89 9.46
N PRO A 307 21.33 -3.97 8.55
CA PRO A 307 22.37 -2.94 8.44
C PRO A 307 21.75 -1.57 8.07
N ASN A 308 22.32 -0.49 8.63
CA ASN A 308 21.86 0.87 8.38
C ASN A 308 20.36 1.10 8.64
N PHE A 309 19.78 0.34 9.54
CA PHE A 309 18.35 0.36 9.84
C PHE A 309 17.78 1.77 10.07
N GLU A 310 18.44 2.59 10.90
CA GLU A 310 17.97 3.96 11.17
C GLU A 310 18.00 4.85 9.93
N LYS A 311 18.99 4.65 9.05
CA LYS A 311 19.08 5.39 7.79
C LYS A 311 17.98 4.98 6.80
N ALA A 312 17.65 3.68 6.74
CA ALA A 312 16.54 3.18 5.94
C ALA A 312 15.22 3.82 6.38
N MET A 313 14.99 3.83 7.67
CA MET A 313 13.76 4.40 8.23
C MET A 313 13.68 5.92 8.08
N LEU A 314 14.82 6.62 8.17
CA LEU A 314 14.87 8.07 7.90
C LEU A 314 14.58 8.34 6.40
N SER A 315 15.08 7.48 5.53
CA SER A 315 14.81 7.53 4.09
C SER A 315 13.31 7.44 3.79
N ASP A 316 12.63 6.47 4.39
CA ASP A 316 11.17 6.28 4.23
C ASP A 316 10.39 7.49 4.79
N ALA A 317 10.77 7.99 5.96
CA ALA A 317 10.12 9.15 6.55
C ALA A 317 10.23 10.42 5.67
N ILE A 318 11.41 10.69 5.12
CA ILE A 318 11.63 11.81 4.18
C ILE A 318 10.89 11.56 2.87
N ALA A 319 10.89 10.32 2.37
CA ALA A 319 10.18 9.94 1.16
C ALA A 319 8.65 10.09 1.32
N THR A 320 8.10 9.79 2.49
CA THR A 320 6.68 10.01 2.82
C THR A 320 6.34 11.50 2.79
N CYS A 321 7.17 12.37 3.35
CA CYS A 321 6.98 13.83 3.21
C CYS A 321 7.02 14.26 1.73
N ALA A 322 7.95 13.72 0.93
CA ALA A 322 8.01 13.99 -0.50
C ALA A 322 6.76 13.47 -1.23
N GLY A 323 6.23 12.30 -0.83
CA GLY A 323 4.97 11.75 -1.33
C GLY A 323 3.79 12.71 -1.16
N ALA A 324 3.62 13.24 0.04
CA ALA A 324 2.60 14.24 0.34
C ALA A 324 2.74 15.51 -0.50
N ILE A 325 3.98 15.99 -0.71
CA ILE A 325 4.27 17.17 -1.53
C ILE A 325 3.98 16.91 -3.02
N CYS A 326 4.30 15.72 -3.51
CA CYS A 326 4.01 15.31 -4.88
C CYS A 326 2.52 15.01 -5.11
N GLY A 327 1.73 14.78 -4.06
CA GLY A 327 0.31 14.51 -4.14
C GLY A 327 -0.03 13.01 -4.17
N THR A 328 0.66 12.20 -3.37
CA THR A 328 0.36 10.78 -3.19
C THR A 328 0.45 10.38 -1.72
N SER A 329 0.16 9.11 -1.40
CA SER A 329 0.23 8.60 -0.03
C SER A 329 1.66 8.35 0.44
N THR A 330 1.82 7.62 1.55
CA THR A 330 3.11 7.28 2.15
C THR A 330 4.03 6.53 1.19
N VAL A 331 5.31 6.81 1.27
CA VAL A 331 6.37 6.16 0.49
C VAL A 331 7.23 5.35 1.43
N THR A 332 7.17 4.03 1.30
CA THR A 332 7.83 3.10 2.21
C THR A 332 8.71 2.09 1.47
N THR A 333 9.56 1.38 2.19
CA THR A 333 10.30 0.25 1.64
C THR A 333 9.33 -0.84 1.17
N PHE A 334 9.49 -1.33 -0.04
CA PHE A 334 8.53 -2.24 -0.67
C PHE A 334 8.96 -3.71 -0.55
N VAL A 335 8.00 -4.60 -0.24
CA VAL A 335 8.25 -6.05 -0.05
C VAL A 335 8.84 -6.69 -1.31
N GLU A 336 8.44 -6.22 -2.47
CA GLU A 336 8.91 -6.67 -3.78
C GLU A 336 10.39 -6.38 -4.01
N SER A 337 11.02 -5.50 -3.24
CA SER A 337 12.49 -5.31 -3.22
C SER A 337 13.22 -6.62 -2.92
N SER A 338 12.58 -7.53 -2.19
CA SER A 338 13.10 -8.87 -1.95
C SER A 338 13.31 -9.69 -3.22
N SER A 339 12.64 -9.35 -4.33
CA SER A 339 12.84 -10.01 -5.63
C SER A 339 14.21 -9.71 -6.22
N GLY A 340 14.65 -8.45 -6.16
CA GLY A 340 15.99 -8.05 -6.59
C GLY A 340 17.08 -8.60 -5.68
N VAL A 341 16.82 -8.64 -4.37
CA VAL A 341 17.72 -9.25 -3.40
C VAL A 341 17.90 -10.74 -3.69
N ALA A 342 16.82 -11.45 -4.03
CA ALA A 342 16.86 -12.86 -4.44
C ALA A 342 17.65 -13.11 -5.73
N GLU A 343 17.72 -12.11 -6.63
CA GLU A 343 18.55 -12.14 -7.85
C GLU A 343 20.04 -11.85 -7.60
N GLY A 344 20.40 -11.55 -6.36
CA GLY A 344 21.78 -11.24 -6.00
C GLY A 344 22.09 -9.76 -5.87
N GLY A 345 21.11 -8.87 -5.91
CA GLY A 345 21.28 -7.46 -5.56
C GLY A 345 21.69 -7.30 -4.10
N ARG A 346 22.78 -6.57 -3.87
CA ARG A 346 23.38 -6.40 -2.53
C ARG A 346 23.72 -4.95 -2.23
N THR A 347 23.59 -4.07 -3.22
CA THR A 347 24.05 -2.69 -3.11
C THR A 347 22.97 -1.72 -3.57
N GLY A 348 23.15 -0.44 -3.26
CA GLY A 348 22.27 0.64 -3.72
C GLY A 348 22.20 0.80 -5.24
N LEU A 349 23.09 0.15 -6.00
CA LEU A 349 23.03 0.20 -7.46
C LEU A 349 21.78 -0.49 -8.02
N SER A 350 21.31 -1.57 -7.39
CA SER A 350 20.05 -2.22 -7.76
C SER A 350 18.85 -1.30 -7.51
N ALA A 351 18.78 -0.67 -6.35
CA ALA A 351 17.76 0.33 -6.04
C ALA A 351 17.84 1.55 -6.99
N PHE A 352 19.04 2.06 -7.24
CA PHE A 352 19.25 3.16 -8.19
C PHE A 352 18.72 2.81 -9.60
N THR A 353 18.99 1.59 -10.08
CA THR A 353 18.47 1.11 -11.36
C THR A 353 16.94 1.07 -11.36
N THR A 354 16.32 0.61 -10.27
CA THR A 354 14.86 0.63 -10.09
C THR A 354 14.30 2.05 -10.16
N GLY A 355 14.94 3.02 -9.49
CA GLY A 355 14.55 4.43 -9.51
C GLY A 355 14.63 5.04 -10.92
N VAL A 356 15.68 4.73 -11.69
CA VAL A 356 15.80 5.16 -13.08
C VAL A 356 14.65 4.58 -13.93
N LEU A 357 14.27 3.34 -13.71
CA LEU A 357 13.15 2.72 -14.44
C LEU A 357 11.80 3.35 -14.05
N PHE A 358 11.59 3.71 -12.78
CA PHE A 358 10.41 4.50 -12.38
C PHE A 358 10.39 5.88 -13.04
N PHE A 359 11.55 6.53 -13.15
CA PHE A 359 11.64 7.80 -13.88
C PHE A 359 11.26 7.65 -15.36
N ILE A 360 11.73 6.60 -16.04
CA ILE A 360 11.32 6.30 -17.42
C ILE A 360 9.83 5.99 -17.49
N ALA A 361 9.28 5.27 -16.51
CA ALA A 361 7.88 4.90 -16.47
C ALA A 361 6.93 6.12 -16.38
N MET A 362 7.38 7.26 -15.87
CA MET A 362 6.57 8.50 -15.88
C MET A 362 6.09 8.88 -17.29
N PHE A 363 6.91 8.63 -18.31
CA PHE A 363 6.59 8.93 -19.71
C PHE A 363 5.69 7.88 -20.36
N LEU A 364 5.42 6.75 -19.66
CA LEU A 364 4.53 5.69 -20.11
C LEU A 364 3.09 5.87 -19.61
N SER A 365 2.76 7.00 -18.99
CA SER A 365 1.41 7.28 -18.48
C SER A 365 0.29 7.07 -19.52
N PRO A 366 0.44 7.42 -20.82
CA PRO A 366 -0.60 7.17 -21.81
C PRO A 366 -0.87 5.67 -22.03
N VAL A 367 0.18 4.84 -21.94
CA VAL A 367 0.06 3.38 -22.07
C VAL A 367 -0.57 2.80 -20.81
N ALA A 368 -0.17 3.31 -19.64
CA ALA A 368 -0.72 2.87 -18.36
C ALA A 368 -2.22 3.19 -18.22
N ALA A 369 -2.69 4.29 -18.78
CA ALA A 369 -4.10 4.66 -18.79
C ALA A 369 -5.00 3.70 -19.60
N LEU A 370 -4.42 2.89 -20.47
CA LEU A 370 -5.15 1.85 -21.21
C LEU A 370 -5.42 0.60 -20.37
N ILE A 371 -4.79 0.46 -19.21
CA ILE A 371 -4.93 -0.73 -18.38
C ILE A 371 -6.27 -0.68 -17.62
N PRO A 372 -7.18 -1.63 -17.85
CA PRO A 372 -8.50 -1.61 -17.24
C PRO A 372 -8.43 -1.93 -15.74
N SER A 373 -9.38 -1.40 -14.97
CA SER A 373 -9.50 -1.67 -13.53
C SER A 373 -9.63 -3.17 -13.21
N SER A 374 -10.23 -3.96 -14.10
CA SER A 374 -10.32 -5.42 -13.95
C SER A 374 -8.95 -6.12 -13.96
N ALA A 375 -7.98 -5.60 -14.71
CA ALA A 375 -6.63 -6.15 -14.71
C ALA A 375 -5.84 -5.72 -13.47
N THR A 376 -5.96 -4.46 -13.03
CA THR A 376 -5.29 -3.97 -11.81
C THR A 376 -5.89 -4.55 -10.53
N ALA A 377 -7.20 -4.83 -10.51
CA ALA A 377 -7.87 -5.51 -9.40
C ALA A 377 -7.27 -6.90 -9.11
N ALA A 378 -6.82 -7.61 -10.15
CA ALA A 378 -6.14 -8.89 -10.00
C ALA A 378 -4.84 -8.76 -9.19
N ALA A 379 -4.09 -7.68 -9.38
CA ALA A 379 -2.89 -7.42 -8.60
C ALA A 379 -3.22 -7.17 -7.11
N LEU A 380 -4.27 -6.38 -6.83
CA LEU A 380 -4.72 -6.14 -5.45
C LEU A 380 -5.09 -7.46 -4.74
N ILE A 381 -5.86 -8.33 -5.40
CA ILE A 381 -6.22 -9.64 -4.86
C ILE A 381 -4.96 -10.46 -4.57
N TYR A 382 -4.02 -10.51 -5.51
CA TYR A 382 -2.82 -11.30 -5.37
C TYR A 382 -1.87 -10.77 -4.29
N VAL A 383 -1.68 -9.45 -4.20
CA VAL A 383 -0.90 -8.82 -3.12
C VAL A 383 -1.51 -9.13 -1.76
N GLY A 384 -2.84 -9.08 -1.65
CA GLY A 384 -3.54 -9.51 -0.45
C GLY A 384 -3.20 -10.96 -0.05
N VAL A 385 -3.16 -11.88 -1.02
CA VAL A 385 -2.74 -13.28 -0.77
C VAL A 385 -1.31 -13.36 -0.23
N LEU A 386 -0.37 -12.59 -0.79
CA LEU A 386 1.02 -12.57 -0.30
C LEU A 386 1.13 -12.07 1.15
N MET A 387 0.37 -11.04 1.49
CA MET A 387 0.38 -10.46 2.84
C MET A 387 -0.27 -11.38 3.89
N MET A 388 -1.20 -12.25 3.49
CA MET A 388 -1.82 -13.25 4.38
C MET A 388 -0.82 -14.27 4.95
N GLY A 389 0.36 -14.42 4.38
CA GLY A 389 1.39 -15.32 4.90
C GLY A 389 1.80 -15.03 6.35
N GLY A 390 1.57 -13.82 6.86
CA GLY A 390 1.80 -13.44 8.25
C GLY A 390 0.93 -14.19 9.28
N VAL A 391 -0.23 -14.69 8.87
CA VAL A 391 -1.19 -15.43 9.74
C VAL A 391 -0.53 -16.67 10.37
N THR A 392 0.39 -17.33 9.69
CA THR A 392 1.09 -18.52 10.19
C THR A 392 2.02 -18.24 11.37
N LYS A 393 2.36 -16.97 11.62
CA LYS A 393 3.22 -16.54 12.74
C LYS A 393 2.43 -16.23 14.00
N ILE A 394 1.10 -16.31 13.95
CA ILE A 394 0.19 -16.07 15.07
C ILE A 394 -0.08 -17.40 15.78
N ASP A 395 0.05 -17.43 17.10
CA ASP A 395 -0.33 -18.59 17.91
C ASP A 395 -1.85 -18.60 18.12
N TRP A 396 -2.53 -19.39 17.33
CA TRP A 396 -3.99 -19.54 17.39
C TRP A 396 -4.48 -20.42 18.53
N ASN A 397 -3.57 -21.13 19.23
CA ASN A 397 -3.93 -21.97 20.38
C ASN A 397 -4.05 -21.15 21.68
N ASP A 398 -3.33 -20.01 21.78
CA ASP A 398 -3.47 -19.08 22.88
C ASP A 398 -4.58 -18.07 22.59
N ILE A 399 -5.71 -18.20 23.33
CA ILE A 399 -6.86 -17.30 23.17
C ILE A 399 -6.50 -15.84 23.40
N SER A 400 -5.54 -15.56 24.29
CA SER A 400 -5.09 -14.19 24.57
C SER A 400 -4.32 -13.56 23.39
N VAL A 401 -3.84 -14.37 22.45
CA VAL A 401 -3.20 -13.99 21.20
C VAL A 401 -4.17 -14.07 20.03
N ALA A 402 -4.94 -15.14 19.95
CA ALA A 402 -5.83 -15.44 18.82
C ALA A 402 -6.96 -14.40 18.67
N VAL A 403 -7.66 -14.05 19.77
CA VAL A 403 -8.79 -13.11 19.69
C VAL A 403 -8.36 -11.71 19.27
N PRO A 404 -7.34 -11.07 19.86
CA PRO A 404 -6.88 -9.76 19.38
C PRO A 404 -6.39 -9.79 17.94
N SER A 405 -5.68 -10.85 17.53
CA SER A 405 -5.21 -11.02 16.16
C SER A 405 -6.37 -11.14 15.18
N PHE A 406 -7.37 -11.97 15.50
CA PHE A 406 -8.56 -12.13 14.67
C PHE A 406 -9.32 -10.81 14.51
N LEU A 407 -9.57 -10.09 15.62
CA LEU A 407 -10.27 -8.82 15.58
C LEU A 407 -9.48 -7.78 14.76
N THR A 408 -8.16 -7.75 14.89
CA THR A 408 -7.32 -6.87 14.05
C THR A 408 -7.56 -7.15 12.58
N ILE A 409 -7.48 -8.41 12.14
CA ILE A 409 -7.62 -8.83 10.74
C ILE A 409 -9.04 -8.56 10.23
N ALA A 410 -10.04 -9.00 10.97
CA ALA A 410 -11.44 -8.95 10.56
C ALA A 410 -11.96 -7.51 10.44
N PHE A 411 -11.69 -6.67 11.45
CA PHE A 411 -12.18 -5.30 11.43
C PHE A 411 -11.53 -4.46 10.33
N MET A 412 -10.25 -4.67 9.99
CA MET A 412 -9.63 -3.97 8.86
C MET A 412 -10.39 -4.18 7.55
N ALA A 413 -10.76 -5.42 7.26
CA ALA A 413 -11.44 -5.77 6.01
C ALA A 413 -12.93 -5.41 6.03
N PHE A 414 -13.65 -5.74 7.12
CA PHE A 414 -15.10 -5.60 7.16
C PHE A 414 -15.59 -4.18 7.41
N THR A 415 -14.77 -3.33 8.02
CA THR A 415 -15.10 -1.93 8.26
C THR A 415 -14.46 -0.97 7.27
N TYR A 416 -13.71 -1.48 6.27
CA TYR A 416 -12.94 -0.65 5.35
C TYR A 416 -11.95 0.30 6.03
N ASN A 417 -11.48 -0.06 7.22
CA ASN A 417 -10.69 0.84 8.04
C ASN A 417 -9.57 0.11 8.79
N ILE A 418 -8.34 0.39 8.40
CA ILE A 418 -7.14 -0.18 9.04
C ILE A 418 -7.03 0.25 10.51
N SER A 419 -7.37 1.52 10.81
CA SER A 419 -7.30 2.05 12.17
C SER A 419 -8.23 1.31 13.12
N TYR A 420 -9.44 0.95 12.66
CA TYR A 420 -10.40 0.21 13.49
C TYR A 420 -9.90 -1.20 13.80
N GLY A 421 -9.28 -1.88 12.83
CA GLY A 421 -8.66 -3.17 13.10
C GLY A 421 -7.58 -3.09 14.18
N ILE A 422 -6.68 -2.11 14.10
CA ILE A 422 -5.65 -1.89 15.11
C ILE A 422 -6.29 -1.58 16.46
N ALA A 423 -7.29 -0.70 16.48
CA ALA A 423 -7.99 -0.29 17.70
C ALA A 423 -8.65 -1.46 18.40
N PHE A 424 -9.46 -2.26 17.68
CA PHE A 424 -10.12 -3.44 18.25
C PHE A 424 -9.11 -4.50 18.72
N GLY A 425 -8.02 -4.70 17.99
CA GLY A 425 -6.94 -5.58 18.40
C GLY A 425 -6.28 -5.13 19.70
N MET A 426 -5.94 -3.84 19.81
CA MET A 426 -5.32 -3.26 21.01
C MET A 426 -6.25 -3.30 22.23
N ILE A 427 -7.48 -2.85 22.04
CA ILE A 427 -8.49 -2.80 23.12
C ILE A 427 -8.79 -4.21 23.63
N SER A 428 -9.06 -5.16 22.73
CA SER A 428 -9.35 -6.54 23.11
C SER A 428 -8.18 -7.22 23.83
N TYR A 429 -6.94 -6.98 23.36
CA TYR A 429 -5.74 -7.47 24.05
C TYR A 429 -5.68 -6.96 25.49
N ILE A 430 -5.87 -5.66 25.70
CA ILE A 430 -5.82 -5.07 27.04
C ILE A 430 -6.88 -5.67 27.95
N PHE A 431 -8.13 -5.77 27.47
CA PHE A 431 -9.21 -6.36 28.28
C PHE A 431 -8.93 -7.83 28.63
N ILE A 432 -8.50 -8.64 27.67
CA ILE A 432 -8.18 -10.05 27.92
C ILE A 432 -7.06 -10.17 28.94
N MET A 433 -5.98 -9.41 28.80
CA MET A 433 -4.85 -9.44 29.74
C MET A 433 -5.25 -8.96 31.14
N LEU A 434 -6.17 -8.00 31.23
CA LEU A 434 -6.70 -7.50 32.51
C LEU A 434 -7.54 -8.57 33.23
N PHE A 435 -8.48 -9.18 32.50
CA PHE A 435 -9.38 -10.19 33.11
C PHE A 435 -8.70 -11.55 33.34
N THR A 436 -7.60 -11.83 32.68
CA THR A 436 -6.77 -13.02 32.91
C THR A 436 -5.71 -12.83 34.01
N GLY A 437 -5.69 -11.65 34.67
CA GLY A 437 -4.73 -11.36 35.75
C GLY A 437 -3.31 -11.03 35.27
N ARG A 438 -3.10 -10.84 33.95
CA ARG A 438 -1.80 -10.56 33.33
C ARG A 438 -1.58 -9.06 33.06
N ALA A 439 -2.28 -8.18 33.78
CA ALA A 439 -2.21 -6.73 33.57
C ALA A 439 -0.78 -6.15 33.66
N LYS A 440 0.11 -6.79 34.43
CA LYS A 440 1.52 -6.37 34.55
C LYS A 440 2.34 -6.51 33.26
N GLU A 441 1.89 -7.32 32.31
CA GLU A 441 2.55 -7.51 31.02
C GLU A 441 2.20 -6.39 30.03
N ILE A 442 1.17 -5.58 30.32
CA ILE A 442 0.73 -4.49 29.47
C ILE A 442 1.67 -3.28 29.65
N LYS A 443 2.28 -2.84 28.58
CA LYS A 443 3.17 -1.67 28.60
C LYS A 443 2.37 -0.37 28.70
N ALA A 444 2.91 0.64 29.40
CA ALA A 444 2.23 1.91 29.66
C ALA A 444 1.76 2.63 28.36
N PHE A 445 2.58 2.60 27.31
CA PHE A 445 2.20 3.19 26.02
C PHE A 445 1.04 2.45 25.34
N ALA A 446 0.84 1.15 25.59
CA ALA A 446 -0.30 0.40 25.05
C ALA A 446 -1.62 0.92 25.63
N TRP A 447 -1.64 1.30 26.91
CA TRP A 447 -2.80 1.94 27.55
C TRP A 447 -3.13 3.28 26.91
N LEU A 448 -2.10 4.12 26.67
CA LEU A 448 -2.29 5.43 26.02
C LEU A 448 -2.92 5.27 24.63
N ILE A 449 -2.39 4.35 23.82
CA ILE A 449 -2.89 4.08 22.46
C ILE A 449 -4.34 3.58 22.51
N ALA A 450 -4.64 2.65 23.41
CA ALA A 450 -6.01 2.12 23.54
C ALA A 450 -7.01 3.18 24.01
N VAL A 451 -6.61 4.07 24.93
CA VAL A 451 -7.45 5.19 25.36
C VAL A 451 -7.72 6.15 24.19
N LEU A 452 -6.71 6.49 23.40
CA LEU A 452 -6.88 7.35 22.21
C LEU A 452 -7.86 6.73 21.21
N PHE A 453 -7.73 5.44 20.89
CA PHE A 453 -8.66 4.75 20.00
C PHE A 453 -10.06 4.63 20.60
N THR A 454 -10.17 4.40 21.91
CA THR A 454 -11.47 4.36 22.58
C THR A 454 -12.16 5.73 22.50
N LEU A 455 -11.44 6.82 22.76
CA LEU A 455 -11.96 8.17 22.60
C LEU A 455 -12.39 8.44 21.17
N MET A 456 -11.64 7.99 20.17
CA MET A 456 -12.02 8.09 18.76
C MET A 456 -13.40 7.46 18.53
N PHE A 457 -13.66 6.24 19.00
CA PHE A 457 -14.96 5.60 18.79
C PHE A 457 -16.12 6.33 19.43
N PHE A 458 -15.93 6.93 20.61
CA PHE A 458 -17.01 7.62 21.31
C PHE A 458 -17.23 9.07 20.88
N LEU A 459 -16.26 9.69 20.24
CA LEU A 459 -16.31 11.11 19.90
C LEU A 459 -16.45 11.37 18.39
N THR A 460 -16.14 10.39 17.52
CA THR A 460 -16.17 10.56 16.07
C THR A 460 -17.21 9.68 15.35
N HIS A 461 -17.96 8.88 16.09
CA HIS A 461 -19.02 8.01 15.54
C HIS A 461 -20.36 8.29 16.16
#